data_5ee43a524710eb9ee2a8e3b16946193f
#
_entry.id   5ee43a524710eb9ee2a8e3b16946193f
#
_cell.length_a   1.000
_cell.length_b   1.000
_cell.length_c   1.000
_cell.angle_alpha   90.00
_cell.angle_beta   90.00
_cell.angle_gamma   90.00
#
_symmetry.space_group_name_H-M   'P 1'
#
loop_
_entity.id
_entity.type
_entity.pdbx_description
1 polymer ?
#
loop_
_entity_poly.entity_id
_entity_poly.type
_entity_poly.pdbx_seq_one_letter_code
_entity_poly.pdbx_strand_id
1 'polypeptide(L)'
;MTKTEAGGVDLVARNVKPGSTIFADEASHWDHLASGFAMGRINHEEAYSNLDGTHTNNAESFFSRLRRMVRGQHHFVSPQYLHQYANHAAWLEDHRRESNGDLTMRLAGNAMAAPVSRVFAGYWQR
;
A
#
# COMPACT_ATOMS: atom_id res chain seq x y z
N MET A 1 13.01 8.29 2.53
CA MET A 1 12.36 7.22 1.75
C MET A 1 13.46 6.43 1.07
N THR A 2 13.71 5.22 1.52
CA THR A 2 14.77 4.37 0.98
C THR A 2 14.37 3.92 -0.43
N LYS A 3 15.23 4.19 -1.41
CA LYS A 3 15.04 3.79 -2.81
C LYS A 3 15.53 2.35 -3.08
N THR A 4 15.82 1.59 -2.03
CA THR A 4 16.41 0.26 -2.12
C THR A 4 15.41 -0.79 -1.62
N GLU A 5 15.46 -1.97 -2.21
CA GLU A 5 14.68 -3.14 -1.80
C GLU A 5 14.87 -3.49 -0.31
N ALA A 6 16.09 -3.32 0.21
CA ALA A 6 16.38 -3.47 1.63
C ALA A 6 15.52 -2.58 2.56
N GLY A 7 15.14 -1.38 2.08
CA GLY A 7 14.22 -0.51 2.84
C GLY A 7 12.80 -1.06 2.95
N GLY A 8 12.38 -1.93 2.04
CA GLY A 8 11.10 -2.64 2.11
C GLY A 8 11.07 -3.65 3.25
N VAL A 9 12.16 -4.39 3.45
CA VAL A 9 12.32 -5.37 4.55
C VAL A 9 12.14 -4.70 5.91
N ASP A 10 12.84 -3.57 6.13
CA ASP A 10 12.73 -2.81 7.38
C ASP A 10 11.31 -2.27 7.63
N LEU A 11 10.63 -1.81 6.59
CA LEU A 11 9.25 -1.34 6.70
C LEU A 11 8.30 -2.47 7.09
N VAL A 12 8.43 -3.64 6.50
CA VAL A 12 7.63 -4.82 6.84
C VAL A 12 7.90 -5.23 8.28
N ALA A 13 9.16 -5.35 8.67
CA ALA A 13 9.54 -5.78 10.02
C ALA A 13 8.99 -4.85 11.12
N ARG A 14 8.86 -3.54 10.84
CA ARG A 14 8.34 -2.56 11.81
C ARG A 14 6.82 -2.46 11.86
N ASN A 15 6.12 -2.77 10.77
CA ASN A 15 4.69 -2.50 10.64
C ASN A 15 3.83 -3.76 10.65
N VAL A 16 4.42 -4.94 10.44
CA VAL A 16 3.70 -6.21 10.42
C VAL A 16 3.88 -6.91 11.77
N LYS A 17 2.77 -7.43 12.32
CA LYS A 17 2.80 -8.16 13.59
C LYS A 17 3.70 -9.40 13.48
N PRO A 18 4.65 -9.62 14.40
CA PRO A 18 5.48 -10.83 14.41
C PRO A 18 4.64 -12.12 14.40
N GLY A 19 5.09 -13.12 13.66
CA GLY A 19 4.37 -14.38 13.48
C GLY A 19 3.27 -14.35 12.41
N SER A 20 3.07 -13.23 11.72
CA SER A 20 2.20 -13.17 10.54
C SER A 20 2.81 -13.94 9.38
N THR A 21 1.96 -14.43 8.46
CA THR A 21 2.42 -15.01 7.19
C THR A 21 2.60 -13.90 6.16
N ILE A 22 3.78 -13.85 5.53
CA ILE A 22 4.11 -12.91 4.46
C ILE A 22 4.21 -13.66 3.14
N PHE A 23 3.50 -13.18 2.14
CA PHE A 23 3.60 -13.68 0.77
C PHE A 23 4.48 -12.73 -0.04
N ALA A 24 5.54 -13.25 -0.64
CA ALA A 24 6.51 -12.50 -1.42
C ALA A 24 6.90 -13.24 -2.69
N ASP A 25 7.47 -12.50 -3.64
CA ASP A 25 8.08 -13.04 -4.85
C ASP A 25 9.41 -13.77 -4.54
N GLU A 26 10.10 -14.25 -5.57
CA GLU A 26 11.36 -14.97 -5.46
C GLU A 26 12.57 -14.11 -5.04
N ALA A 27 12.42 -12.79 -4.92
CA ALA A 27 13.55 -11.90 -4.64
C ALA A 27 14.20 -12.20 -3.29
N SER A 28 15.52 -12.44 -3.30
CA SER A 28 16.28 -12.94 -2.13
C SER A 28 16.31 -11.97 -0.93
N HIS A 29 16.11 -10.67 -1.14
CA HIS A 29 16.08 -9.70 -0.04
C HIS A 29 14.98 -9.96 0.99
N TRP A 30 13.90 -10.65 0.61
CA TRP A 30 12.83 -11.06 1.52
C TRP A 30 13.22 -12.18 2.48
N ASP A 31 14.32 -12.91 2.23
CA ASP A 31 14.77 -14.02 3.08
C ASP A 31 15.12 -13.55 4.49
N HIS A 32 15.51 -12.29 4.66
CA HIS A 32 15.77 -11.68 5.96
C HIS A 32 14.54 -11.66 6.88
N LEU A 33 13.33 -11.74 6.34
CA LEU A 33 12.08 -11.78 7.11
C LEU A 33 11.75 -13.17 7.65
N ALA A 34 12.36 -14.23 7.14
CA ALA A 34 12.06 -15.60 7.52
C ALA A 34 12.37 -15.93 9.00
N SER A 35 13.23 -15.14 9.65
CA SER A 35 13.52 -15.28 11.08
C SER A 35 12.38 -14.83 12.01
N GLY A 36 11.47 -13.98 11.53
CA GLY A 36 10.38 -13.40 12.34
C GLY A 36 8.97 -13.66 11.80
N PHE A 37 8.85 -14.19 10.58
CA PHE A 37 7.59 -14.35 9.89
C PHE A 37 7.53 -15.71 9.16
N ALA A 38 6.33 -16.27 9.06
CA ALA A 38 6.09 -17.39 8.13
C ALA A 38 6.12 -16.84 6.70
N MET A 39 6.87 -17.48 5.80
CA MET A 39 7.06 -17.00 4.43
C MET A 39 6.39 -17.91 3.42
N GLY A 40 5.46 -17.39 2.61
CA GLY A 40 4.99 -17.98 1.38
C GLY A 40 5.71 -17.33 0.19
N ARG A 41 6.42 -18.13 -0.60
CA ARG A 41 7.19 -17.65 -1.76
C ARG A 41 6.53 -18.09 -3.06
N ILE A 42 6.53 -17.19 -4.03
CA ILE A 42 6.01 -17.49 -5.37
C ILE A 42 7.08 -17.17 -6.40
N ASN A 43 7.26 -18.09 -7.32
CA ASN A 43 8.07 -17.86 -8.52
C ASN A 43 7.12 -17.54 -9.68
N HIS A 44 7.10 -16.29 -10.12
CA HIS A 44 6.23 -15.84 -11.21
C HIS A 44 6.58 -16.43 -12.58
N GLU A 45 7.79 -16.97 -12.75
CA GLU A 45 8.17 -17.66 -13.98
C GLU A 45 7.48 -19.03 -14.09
N GLU A 46 7.12 -19.65 -12.96
CA GLU A 46 6.52 -20.98 -12.91
C GLU A 46 4.99 -20.93 -12.74
N ALA A 47 4.49 -20.06 -11.88
CA ALA A 47 3.06 -19.96 -11.60
C ALA A 47 2.62 -18.59 -11.04
N TYR A 48 1.39 -18.19 -11.33
CA TYR A 48 0.77 -16.99 -10.71
C TYR A 48 0.21 -17.25 -9.31
N SER A 49 0.04 -18.51 -8.94
CA SER A 49 -0.39 -18.95 -7.60
C SER A 49 0.07 -20.37 -7.35
N ASN A 50 0.45 -20.70 -6.13
CA ASN A 50 0.76 -22.05 -5.72
C ASN A 50 -0.51 -22.85 -5.38
N LEU A 51 -0.42 -24.18 -5.36
CA LEU A 51 -1.52 -25.08 -5.00
C LEU A 51 -2.02 -24.88 -3.56
N ASP A 52 -1.20 -24.30 -2.68
CA ASP A 52 -1.51 -23.95 -1.31
C ASP A 52 -2.25 -22.61 -1.17
N GLY A 53 -2.54 -21.92 -2.29
CA GLY A 53 -3.20 -20.63 -2.33
C GLY A 53 -2.27 -19.42 -2.10
N THR A 54 -0.97 -19.62 -2.06
CA THR A 54 0.03 -18.53 -1.98
C THR A 54 0.00 -17.72 -3.27
N HIS A 55 -0.20 -16.39 -3.17
CA HIS A 55 -0.17 -15.47 -4.31
C HIS A 55 0.12 -14.03 -3.87
N THR A 56 0.69 -13.23 -4.76
CA THR A 56 0.94 -11.78 -4.59
C THR A 56 -0.08 -10.90 -5.30
N ASN A 57 -1.10 -11.48 -5.92
CA ASN A 57 -2.08 -10.81 -6.79
C ASN A 57 -2.74 -9.58 -6.14
N ASN A 58 -3.00 -9.62 -4.83
CA ASN A 58 -3.62 -8.49 -4.13
C ASN A 58 -2.68 -7.27 -4.09
N ALA A 59 -1.40 -7.49 -3.79
CA ALA A 59 -0.39 -6.43 -3.77
C ALA A 59 -0.16 -5.86 -5.18
N GLU A 60 -0.04 -6.73 -6.19
CA GLU A 60 0.12 -6.32 -7.59
C GLU A 60 -1.07 -5.52 -8.10
N SER A 61 -2.29 -5.98 -7.77
CA SER A 61 -3.52 -5.28 -8.11
C SER A 61 -3.59 -3.90 -7.44
N PHE A 62 -3.19 -3.79 -6.17
CA PHE A 62 -3.11 -2.50 -5.46
C PHE A 62 -2.11 -1.56 -6.13
N PHE A 63 -0.89 -2.01 -6.40
CA PHE A 63 0.12 -1.19 -7.06
C PHE A 63 -0.27 -0.79 -8.49
N SER A 64 -0.98 -1.65 -9.21
CA SER A 64 -1.52 -1.32 -10.53
C SER A 64 -2.54 -0.19 -10.45
N ARG A 65 -3.45 -0.23 -9.46
CA ARG A 65 -4.45 0.83 -9.22
C ARG A 65 -3.78 2.14 -8.77
N LEU A 66 -2.83 2.07 -7.85
CA LEU A 66 -2.07 3.24 -7.41
C LEU A 66 -1.35 3.93 -8.59
N ARG A 67 -0.66 3.17 -9.45
CA ARG A 67 0.01 3.72 -10.64
C ARG A 67 -0.98 4.39 -11.60
N ARG A 68 -2.15 3.78 -11.82
CA ARG A 68 -3.21 4.37 -12.66
C ARG A 68 -3.77 5.65 -12.07
N MET A 69 -3.98 5.69 -10.76
CA MET A 69 -4.42 6.90 -10.05
C MET A 69 -3.40 8.03 -10.20
N VAL A 70 -2.12 7.74 -9.98
CA VAL A 70 -1.06 8.75 -10.14
C VAL A 70 -1.00 9.27 -11.58
N ARG A 71 -1.03 8.38 -12.59
CA ARG A 71 -0.91 8.78 -14.00
C ARG A 71 -2.17 9.45 -14.54
N GLY A 72 -3.36 8.98 -14.14
CA GLY A 72 -4.63 9.41 -14.69
C GLY A 72 -5.26 10.61 -13.98
N GLN A 73 -5.17 10.66 -12.65
CA GLN A 73 -5.83 11.69 -11.84
C GLN A 73 -4.88 12.79 -11.37
N HIS A 74 -3.67 12.42 -10.97
CA HIS A 74 -2.73 13.36 -10.34
C HIS A 74 -1.61 13.82 -11.27
N HIS A 75 -1.40 13.13 -12.40
CA HIS A 75 -0.32 13.36 -13.38
C HIS A 75 1.08 13.29 -12.78
N PHE A 76 1.29 13.91 -11.63
CA PHE A 76 2.54 13.93 -10.87
C PHE A 76 2.26 13.97 -9.38
N VAL A 77 3.07 13.25 -8.60
CA VAL A 77 3.06 13.26 -7.14
C VAL A 77 4.47 13.47 -6.63
N SER A 78 4.68 14.54 -5.86
CA SER A 78 5.97 14.77 -5.23
C SER A 78 6.29 13.68 -4.21
N PRO A 79 7.53 13.19 -4.14
CA PRO A 79 7.92 12.09 -3.25
C PRO A 79 7.55 12.32 -1.77
N GLN A 80 7.62 13.57 -1.32
CA GLN A 80 7.28 13.96 0.07
C GLN A 80 5.80 13.73 0.42
N TYR A 81 4.90 13.70 -0.57
CA TYR A 81 3.45 13.48 -0.39
C TYR A 81 3.00 12.09 -0.80
N LEU A 82 3.89 11.27 -1.34
CA LEU A 82 3.54 9.96 -1.88
C LEU A 82 2.80 9.08 -0.87
N HIS A 83 3.20 9.12 0.41
CA HIS A 83 2.55 8.34 1.47
C HIS A 83 1.06 8.71 1.66
N GLN A 84 0.69 9.98 1.45
CA GLN A 84 -0.71 10.43 1.58
C GLN A 84 -1.55 9.92 0.41
N TYR A 85 -1.00 9.94 -0.81
CA TYR A 85 -1.67 9.36 -1.98
C TYR A 85 -1.78 7.84 -1.88
N ALA A 86 -0.76 7.17 -1.34
CA ALA A 86 -0.81 5.74 -1.08
C ALA A 86 -1.87 5.39 -0.03
N ASN A 87 -1.96 6.16 1.06
CA ASN A 87 -3.01 5.99 2.07
C ASN A 87 -4.42 6.24 1.50
N HIS A 88 -4.59 7.24 0.63
CA HIS A 88 -5.86 7.47 -0.06
C HIS A 88 -6.22 6.27 -0.96
N ALA A 89 -5.26 5.76 -1.73
CA ALA A 89 -5.48 4.58 -2.56
C ALA A 89 -5.83 3.34 -1.73
N ALA A 90 -5.17 3.13 -0.59
CA ALA A 90 -5.47 2.04 0.33
C ALA A 90 -6.89 2.19 0.91
N TRP A 91 -7.26 3.39 1.35
CA TRP A 91 -8.60 3.66 1.86
C TRP A 91 -9.69 3.36 0.81
N LEU A 92 -9.48 3.76 -0.45
CA LEU A 92 -10.40 3.44 -1.55
C LEU A 92 -10.50 1.93 -1.80
N GLU A 93 -9.39 1.20 -1.66
CA GLU A 93 -9.37 -0.25 -1.81
C GLU A 93 -10.14 -0.97 -0.69
N ASP A 94 -9.96 -0.53 0.55
CA ASP A 94 -10.63 -1.12 1.71
C ASP A 94 -12.16 -0.93 1.64
N HIS A 95 -12.60 0.18 1.07
CA HIS A 95 -14.02 0.56 0.99
C HIS A 95 -14.65 0.34 -0.39
N ARG A 96 -13.94 -0.29 -1.33
CA ARG A 96 -14.38 -0.42 -2.75
C ARG A 96 -15.70 -1.16 -2.96
N ARG A 97 -16.19 -1.88 -1.95
CA ARG A 97 -17.45 -2.63 -2.00
C ARG A 97 -18.60 -1.90 -1.31
N GLU A 98 -18.35 -0.76 -0.71
CA GLU A 98 -19.38 0.08 -0.09
C GLU A 98 -20.15 0.86 -1.18
N SER A 99 -21.39 1.25 -0.87
CA SER A 99 -22.17 2.09 -1.76
C SER A 99 -21.60 3.51 -1.82
N ASN A 100 -21.84 4.23 -2.93
CA ASN A 100 -21.38 5.62 -3.07
C ASN A 100 -21.97 6.52 -1.96
N GLY A 101 -23.19 6.26 -1.49
CA GLY A 101 -23.82 6.99 -0.39
C GLY A 101 -23.04 6.80 0.93
N ASP A 102 -22.72 5.56 1.26
CA ASP A 102 -21.97 5.24 2.48
C ASP A 102 -20.55 5.84 2.43
N LEU A 103 -19.89 5.74 1.28
CA LEU A 103 -18.58 6.37 1.06
C LEU A 103 -18.63 7.88 1.26
N THR A 104 -19.66 8.55 0.71
CA THR A 104 -19.83 10.00 0.85
C THR A 104 -20.03 10.40 2.31
N MET A 105 -20.88 9.69 3.04
CA MET A 105 -21.14 9.95 4.46
C MET A 105 -19.88 9.70 5.31
N ARG A 106 -19.13 8.64 5.01
CA ARG A 106 -17.88 8.32 5.70
C ARG A 106 -16.82 9.37 5.45
N LEU A 107 -16.66 9.84 4.21
CA LEU A 107 -15.74 10.92 3.86
C LEU A 107 -16.10 12.23 4.55
N ALA A 108 -17.38 12.59 4.56
CA ALA A 108 -17.87 13.78 5.26
C ALA A 108 -17.59 13.69 6.77
N GLY A 109 -17.89 12.55 7.40
CA GLY A 109 -17.59 12.31 8.81
C GLY A 109 -16.10 12.41 9.13
N ASN A 110 -15.25 11.80 8.31
CA ASN A 110 -13.79 11.88 8.46
C ASN A 110 -13.27 13.31 8.29
N ALA A 111 -13.79 14.05 7.30
CA ALA A 111 -13.41 15.44 7.07
C ALA A 111 -13.80 16.37 8.21
N MET A 112 -14.96 16.16 8.82
CA MET A 112 -15.42 16.94 9.99
C MET A 112 -14.63 16.61 11.26
N ALA A 113 -14.17 15.39 11.42
CA ALA A 113 -13.39 14.95 12.57
C ALA A 113 -11.88 15.22 12.43
N ALA A 114 -11.39 15.40 11.21
CA ALA A 114 -9.97 15.59 10.97
C ALA A 114 -9.49 16.98 11.39
N PRO A 115 -8.33 17.08 12.06
CA PRO A 115 -7.72 18.38 12.31
C PRO A 115 -7.24 19.04 11.00
N VAL A 116 -7.13 20.36 11.00
CA VAL A 116 -6.57 21.08 9.84
C VAL A 116 -5.16 20.57 9.54
N SER A 117 -4.93 20.18 8.30
CA SER A 117 -3.62 19.70 7.87
C SER A 117 -2.57 20.81 7.91
N ARG A 118 -1.54 20.65 8.73
CA ARG A 118 -0.41 21.58 8.78
C ARG A 118 0.46 21.51 7.51
N VAL A 119 0.37 20.45 6.76
CA VAL A 119 1.17 20.23 5.54
C VAL A 119 0.55 20.96 4.35
N PHE A 120 -0.78 20.91 4.23
CA PHE A 120 -1.51 21.51 3.10
C PHE A 120 -2.10 22.89 3.39
N ALA A 121 -2.22 23.30 4.66
CA ALA A 121 -2.79 24.58 5.01
C ALA A 121 -1.93 25.73 4.47
N GLY A 122 -2.51 26.58 3.64
CA GLY A 122 -1.89 27.82 3.16
C GLY A 122 -0.71 27.65 2.20
N TYR A 123 -0.45 26.44 1.66
CA TYR A 123 0.72 26.24 0.78
C TYR A 123 0.65 27.07 -0.52
N TRP A 124 -0.55 27.42 -0.99
CA TRP A 124 -0.77 28.28 -2.16
C TRP A 124 -0.52 29.77 -1.89
N GLN A 125 -0.26 30.16 -0.66
CA GLN A 125 0.01 31.54 -0.26
C GLN A 125 1.51 31.84 -0.11
N ARG A 126 2.38 30.87 -0.42
CA ARG A 126 3.83 30.99 -0.28
C ARG A 126 4.51 31.35 -1.58
#